data_b6e0461d6f74fc845f7e5892dca85a81
#
_entry.id   b6e0461d6f74fc845f7e5892dca85a81
#
_cell.length_a   1.000
_cell.length_b   1.000
_cell.length_c   1.000
_cell.angle_alpha   90.00
_cell.angle_beta   90.00
_cell.angle_gamma   90.00
#
_symmetry.space_group_name_H-M   'P 1'
#
loop_
_entity.id
_entity.type
_entity.pdbx_description
1 polymer ?
#
loop_
_entity_poly.entity_id
_entity_poly.type
_entity_poly.pdbx_seq_one_letter_code
_entity_poly.pdbx_strand_id
1 'polypeptide(L)' 'ELDTTFTEYTNRLRIERSKLYLQRSGMTLTEIACAVGFEDQSYFTRIFKRQVGVPPGKYRANNLTA' A
#
# COMPACT_ATOMS: atom_id res chain seq x y z
N GLU A 1 3.23 -11.06 20.45
CA GLU A 1 4.00 -9.84 20.27
C GLU A 1 5.02 -9.94 19.17
N LEU A 2 5.75 -11.07 19.15
CA LEU A 2 6.65 -11.29 18.04
C LEU A 2 5.86 -11.36 16.74
N ASP A 3 4.68 -11.97 16.80
CA ASP A 3 3.83 -12.06 15.61
C ASP A 3 3.40 -10.68 15.16
N THR A 4 3.02 -9.83 16.11
CA THR A 4 2.59 -8.49 15.80
C THR A 4 3.73 -7.70 15.16
N THR A 5 4.92 -7.81 15.74
CA THR A 5 6.09 -7.10 15.21
C THR A 5 6.42 -7.59 13.80
N PHE A 6 6.37 -8.89 13.60
CA PHE A 6 6.65 -9.46 12.28
C PHE A 6 5.63 -9.00 11.26
N THR A 7 4.36 -9.00 11.63
CA THR A 7 3.30 -8.56 10.75
C THR A 7 3.47 -7.10 10.37
N GLU A 8 3.81 -6.26 11.35
CA GLU A 8 4.01 -4.84 11.08
C GLU A 8 5.18 -4.63 10.12
N TYR A 9 6.25 -5.37 10.33
CA TYR A 9 7.41 -5.26 9.45
C TYR A 9 7.06 -5.68 8.03
N THR A 10 6.37 -6.80 7.89
CA THR A 10 5.95 -7.29 6.59
C THR A 10 5.04 -6.30 5.89
N ASN A 11 4.07 -5.75 6.62
CA ASN A 11 3.15 -4.78 6.04
C ASN A 11 3.88 -3.52 5.61
N ARG A 12 4.88 -3.10 6.37
CA ARG A 12 5.66 -1.91 5.99
C ARG A 12 6.37 -2.14 4.66
N LEU A 13 6.98 -3.31 4.49
CA LEU A 13 7.64 -3.61 3.23
C LEU A 13 6.66 -3.63 2.07
N ARG A 14 5.49 -4.21 2.30
CA ARG A 14 4.46 -4.26 1.25
C ARG A 14 3.99 -2.87 0.88
N ILE A 15 3.82 -2.01 1.87
CA ILE A 15 3.38 -0.63 1.61
C ILE A 15 4.45 0.12 0.83
N GLU A 16 5.73 -0.05 1.18
CA GLU A 16 6.79 0.62 0.45
C GLU A 16 6.81 0.19 -1.01
N ARG A 17 6.60 -1.09 -1.27
CA ARG A 17 6.54 -1.58 -2.65
C ARG A 17 5.33 -1.02 -3.38
N SER A 18 4.20 -0.91 -2.68
CA SER A 18 3.00 -0.40 -3.32
C SER A 18 3.17 1.04 -3.77
N LYS A 19 3.97 1.82 -3.07
CA LYS A 19 4.21 3.20 -3.46
C LYS A 19 4.83 3.30 -4.85
N LEU A 20 5.73 2.38 -5.17
CA LEU A 20 6.35 2.36 -6.48
C LEU A 20 5.32 2.07 -7.58
N TYR A 21 4.45 1.08 -7.34
CA TYR A 21 3.40 0.78 -8.30
C TYR A 21 2.43 1.93 -8.46
N LEU A 22 2.11 2.59 -7.35
CA LEU A 22 1.18 3.72 -7.41
C LEU A 22 1.76 4.86 -8.25
N GLN A 23 3.06 5.05 -8.19
CA GLN A 23 3.70 6.15 -8.90
C GLN A 23 4.02 5.82 -10.34
N ARG A 24 4.30 4.56 -10.67
CA ARG A 24 4.89 4.22 -11.95
C ARG A 24 4.04 3.34 -12.84
N SER A 25 2.95 2.80 -12.33
CA SER A 25 2.15 1.88 -13.13
C SER A 25 0.73 2.37 -13.24
N GLY A 26 0.00 1.82 -14.21
CA GLY A 26 -1.42 2.09 -14.34
C GLY A 26 -2.29 1.06 -13.64
N MET A 27 -1.70 0.24 -12.78
CA MET A 27 -2.44 -0.81 -12.08
C MET A 27 -3.52 -0.23 -11.19
N THR A 28 -4.63 -0.96 -11.10
CA THR A 28 -5.68 -0.58 -10.16
C THR A 28 -5.23 -0.86 -8.74
N LEU A 29 -5.93 -0.26 -7.78
CA LEU A 29 -5.60 -0.49 -6.38
C LEU A 29 -5.73 -1.96 -6.01
N THR A 30 -6.73 -2.64 -6.55
CA THR A 30 -6.91 -4.07 -6.31
C THR A 30 -5.72 -4.85 -6.86
N GLU A 31 -5.26 -4.52 -8.04
CA GLU A 31 -4.10 -5.19 -8.64
C GLU A 31 -2.85 -4.95 -7.81
N ILE A 32 -2.66 -3.73 -7.35
CA ILE A 32 -1.48 -3.41 -6.56
C ILE A 32 -1.52 -4.17 -5.22
N ALA A 33 -2.67 -4.19 -4.58
CA ALA A 33 -2.80 -4.92 -3.32
C ALA A 33 -2.38 -6.37 -3.49
N CYS A 34 -2.88 -7.00 -4.54
CA CYS A 34 -2.54 -8.39 -4.82
C CYS A 34 -1.05 -8.55 -5.13
N ALA A 35 -0.51 -7.65 -5.94
CA ALA A 35 0.87 -7.76 -6.38
C ALA A 35 1.85 -7.66 -5.22
N VAL A 36 1.54 -6.85 -4.21
CA VAL A 36 2.45 -6.70 -3.08
C VAL A 36 2.15 -7.65 -1.92
N GLY A 37 1.10 -8.48 -2.04
CA GLY A 37 0.88 -9.55 -1.09
C GLY A 37 -0.27 -9.38 -0.12
N PHE A 38 -1.11 -8.36 -0.28
CA PHE A 38 -2.30 -8.22 0.57
C PHE A 38 -3.41 -9.10 0.03
N GLU A 39 -4.25 -9.59 0.92
CA GLU A 39 -5.33 -10.48 0.54
C GLU A 39 -6.46 -9.76 -0.18
N ASP A 40 -6.71 -8.52 0.19
CA ASP A 40 -7.76 -7.76 -0.49
C ASP A 40 -7.43 -6.27 -0.42
N GLN A 41 -8.15 -5.51 -1.24
CA GLN A 41 -7.89 -4.08 -1.35
C GLN A 41 -8.32 -3.33 -0.08
N SER A 42 -9.35 -3.78 0.60
CA SER A 42 -9.82 -3.09 1.79
C SER A 42 -8.76 -3.08 2.87
N TYR A 43 -8.14 -4.22 3.09
CA TYR A 43 -7.08 -4.32 4.08
C TYR A 43 -5.87 -3.50 3.67
N PHE A 44 -5.50 -3.58 2.40
CA PHE A 44 -4.40 -2.78 1.85
C PHE A 44 -4.64 -1.29 2.08
N THR A 45 -5.84 -0.81 1.74
CA THR A 45 -6.17 0.60 1.89
C THR A 45 -6.06 1.04 3.34
N ARG A 46 -6.55 0.21 4.26
CA ARG A 46 -6.51 0.54 5.67
C ARG A 46 -5.07 0.64 6.18
N ILE A 47 -4.25 -0.34 5.83
CA ILE A 47 -2.86 -0.36 6.29
C ILE A 47 -2.08 0.80 5.65
N PHE A 48 -2.32 1.04 4.37
CA PHE A 48 -1.64 2.13 3.68
C PHE A 48 -1.96 3.47 4.35
N LYS A 49 -3.24 3.74 4.59
CA LYS A 49 -3.62 5.00 5.22
C LYS A 49 -3.03 5.11 6.61
N ARG A 50 -2.97 4.00 7.33
CA ARG A 50 -2.44 3.99 8.69
C ARG A 50 -0.96 4.34 8.71
N GLN A 51 -0.20 3.82 7.77
CA GLN A 51 1.25 4.02 7.76
C GLN A 51 1.68 5.27 7.03
N VAL A 52 0.98 5.63 5.97
CA VAL A 52 1.36 6.76 5.13
C VAL A 52 0.63 8.03 5.50
N GLY A 53 -0.58 7.91 6.03
CA GLY A 53 -1.36 9.06 6.44
C GLY A 53 -2.47 9.45 5.48
N VAL A 54 -2.45 8.94 4.26
CA VAL A 54 -3.51 9.19 3.27
C VAL A 54 -3.81 7.90 2.54
N PRO A 55 -5.01 7.77 1.98
CA PRO A 55 -5.35 6.56 1.22
C PRO A 55 -4.49 6.43 -0.03
N PRO A 56 -4.31 5.20 -0.53
CA PRO A 56 -3.45 5.00 -1.70
C PRO A 56 -3.93 5.73 -2.95
N GLY A 57 -5.24 5.86 -3.14
CA GLY A 57 -5.74 6.61 -4.29
C GLY A 57 -5.36 8.07 -4.24
N LYS A 58 -5.44 8.66 -3.05
CA LYS A 58 -5.06 10.05 -2.88
C LYS A 58 -3.55 10.22 -3.00
N TYR A 59 -2.81 9.26 -2.48
CA TYR A 59 -1.35 9.28 -2.61
C TYR A 59 -0.94 9.29 -4.08
N ARG A 60 -1.59 8.43 -4.89
CA ARG A 60 -1.30 8.38 -6.31
C ARG A 60 -1.60 9.72 -6.98
N ALA A 61 -2.76 10.28 -6.69
CA ALA A 61 -3.16 11.54 -7.30
C ALA A 61 -2.17 12.66 -6.94
N ASN A 62 -1.76 12.72 -5.69
CA ASN A 62 -0.82 13.74 -5.26
C ASN A 62 0.53 13.61 -5.94
N ASN A 63 0.95 12.39 -6.19
CA ASN A 63 2.28 12.16 -6.78
C ASN A 63 2.27 12.28 -8.29
N LEU A 64 1.13 12.06 -8.93
CA LEU A 64 1.06 12.19 -10.37
C LEU A 64 1.04 13.64 -10.82
N THR A 65 0.61 14.52 -9.95
CA THR A 65 0.56 15.95 -10.31
C THR A 65 1.90 16.65 -10.13
N ALA A 66 2.84 15.97 -9.54
CA ALA A 66 4.17 16.55 -9.36
C ALA A 66 5.02 16.44 -10.63
#